data_5406e7ed16310a82a395423500cbdf8b
#
_entry.id   5406e7ed16310a82a395423500cbdf8b
#
_cell.length_a   1.000
_cell.length_b   1.000
_cell.length_c   1.000
_cell.angle_alpha   90.00
_cell.angle_beta   90.00
_cell.angle_gamma   90.00
#
_symmetry.space_group_name_H-M   'P 1'
#
loop_
_entity.id
_entity.type
_entity.pdbx_description
1 polymer ?
#
loop_
_entity_poly.entity_id
_entity_poly.type
_entity_poly.pdbx_seq_one_letter_code
_entity_poly.pdbx_strand_id
1 'polypeptide(L)'
;MIDLDICIYLAETIKEVNEEKEKAIIYNYLDIAKDYSVIKKDILENTKKTVGYKEVREAIEYGKGIRILKQDKIETIISFIISANNNIPRIKKRVEYLSKNFGEKIEIDDEIFGINLQEFKENIYTFPKIEILSKLTEEDFKNAGTGFRAKRLVCTIEKLKNGFLEDLEGFSDEELFEKLVLLDGV
;
A
#
# COMPACT_ATOMS: atom_id res chain seq x y z
N MET A 1 -10.86 -1.38 2.73
CA MET A 1 -11.63 -2.20 1.76
C MET A 1 -11.98 -1.23 0.65
N ILE A 2 -11.34 -1.35 -0.51
CA ILE A 2 -11.68 -0.49 -1.66
C ILE A 2 -13.03 -0.99 -2.14
N ASP A 3 -13.95 -0.06 -2.33
CA ASP A 3 -15.31 -0.34 -2.82
C ASP A 3 -15.22 -0.98 -4.21
N LEU A 4 -15.99 -2.02 -4.44
CA LEU A 4 -16.04 -2.73 -5.74
C LEU A 4 -16.42 -1.75 -6.88
N ASP A 5 -17.27 -0.79 -6.59
CA ASP A 5 -17.68 0.25 -7.51
C ASP A 5 -16.52 1.14 -7.94
N ILE A 6 -15.55 1.43 -7.04
CA ILE A 6 -14.31 2.16 -7.37
C ILE A 6 -13.43 1.31 -8.30
N CYS A 7 -13.32 0.01 -8.08
CA CYS A 7 -12.56 -0.88 -8.96
C CYS A 7 -13.18 -0.98 -10.36
N ILE A 8 -14.49 -1.05 -10.45
CA ILE A 8 -15.22 -1.08 -11.72
C ILE A 8 -15.06 0.27 -12.44
N TYR A 9 -15.22 1.36 -11.72
CA TYR A 9 -15.05 2.72 -12.26
C TYR A 9 -13.62 2.96 -12.78
N LEU A 10 -12.59 2.55 -12.01
CA LEU A 10 -11.21 2.60 -12.47
C LEU A 10 -10.99 1.74 -13.72
N ALA A 11 -11.60 0.55 -13.79
CA ALA A 11 -11.50 -0.32 -14.96
C ALA A 11 -12.19 0.26 -16.20
N GLU A 12 -13.30 0.99 -16.04
CA GLU A 12 -13.97 1.70 -17.13
C GLU A 12 -13.19 2.92 -17.57
N THR A 13 -12.66 3.72 -16.64
CA THR A 13 -11.80 4.88 -16.92
C THR A 13 -10.51 4.46 -17.66
N ILE A 14 -9.92 3.29 -17.34
CA ILE A 14 -8.77 2.73 -18.07
C ILE A 14 -9.06 2.54 -19.57
N LYS A 15 -10.30 2.25 -19.95
CA LYS A 15 -10.67 2.10 -21.38
C LYS A 15 -10.64 3.42 -22.14
N GLU A 16 -10.83 4.52 -21.47
CA GLU A 16 -10.85 5.87 -22.05
C GLU A 16 -9.46 6.55 -22.05
N VAL A 17 -8.54 6.09 -21.21
CA VAL A 17 -7.17 6.64 -21.15
C VAL A 17 -6.39 6.21 -22.39
N ASN A 18 -6.00 7.19 -23.19
CA ASN A 18 -5.39 6.96 -24.51
C ASN A 18 -3.87 6.75 -24.45
N GLU A 19 -3.25 6.87 -23.29
CA GLU A 19 -1.81 6.76 -23.12
C GLU A 19 -1.42 5.38 -22.58
N GLU A 20 -0.66 4.61 -23.38
CA GLU A 20 -0.20 3.26 -23.01
C GLU A 20 0.58 3.22 -21.68
N LYS A 21 1.31 4.29 -21.38
CA LYS A 21 2.09 4.40 -20.14
C LYS A 21 1.19 4.45 -18.88
N GLU A 22 0.12 5.21 -18.93
CA GLU A 22 -0.83 5.35 -17.81
C GLU A 22 -1.60 4.05 -17.58
N LYS A 23 -2.02 3.41 -18.69
CA LYS A 23 -2.61 2.06 -18.61
C LYS A 23 -1.67 1.07 -17.95
N ALA A 24 -0.39 1.07 -18.32
CA ALA A 24 0.59 0.16 -17.74
C ALA A 24 0.77 0.39 -16.22
N ILE A 25 0.77 1.64 -15.75
CA ILE A 25 0.83 1.97 -14.32
C ILE A 25 -0.38 1.39 -13.57
N ILE A 26 -1.59 1.63 -14.09
CA ILE A 26 -2.83 1.15 -13.45
C ILE A 26 -2.91 -0.38 -13.48
N TYR A 27 -2.56 -1.02 -14.60
CA TYR A 27 -2.50 -2.48 -14.73
C TYR A 27 -1.52 -3.10 -13.73
N ASN A 28 -0.35 -2.47 -13.54
CA ASN A 28 0.62 -2.91 -12.55
C ASN A 28 0.09 -2.71 -11.13
N TYR A 29 -0.46 -1.53 -10.81
CA TYR A 29 -1.00 -1.22 -9.49
C TYR A 29 -2.10 -2.19 -9.07
N LEU A 30 -3.02 -2.51 -9.98
CA LEU A 30 -4.12 -3.44 -9.75
C LEU A 30 -3.71 -4.92 -9.88
N ASP A 31 -2.44 -5.21 -10.18
CA ASP A 31 -1.90 -6.56 -10.41
C ASP A 31 -2.72 -7.38 -11.43
N ILE A 32 -3.14 -6.75 -12.53
CA ILE A 32 -4.09 -7.35 -13.49
C ILE A 32 -3.45 -8.50 -14.25
N ALA A 33 -2.15 -8.43 -14.56
CA ALA A 33 -1.45 -9.47 -15.29
C ALA A 33 -1.32 -10.80 -14.54
N LYS A 34 -1.46 -10.79 -13.19
CA LYS A 34 -1.31 -12.00 -12.38
C LYS A 34 -2.56 -12.86 -12.41
N ASP A 35 -2.38 -14.15 -12.69
CA ASP A 35 -3.47 -15.13 -12.62
C ASP A 35 -3.72 -15.59 -11.18
N TYR A 36 -4.70 -14.97 -10.53
CA TYR A 36 -5.11 -15.32 -9.18
C TYR A 36 -5.82 -16.68 -9.06
N SER A 37 -6.19 -17.31 -10.18
CA SER A 37 -6.80 -18.65 -10.15
C SER A 37 -5.79 -19.71 -9.69
N VAL A 38 -4.53 -19.55 -10.07
CA VAL A 38 -3.41 -20.43 -9.66
C VAL A 38 -3.22 -20.33 -8.14
N ILE A 39 -3.13 -19.09 -7.60
CA ILE A 39 -2.97 -18.88 -6.15
C ILE A 39 -4.13 -19.46 -5.36
N LYS A 40 -5.36 -19.23 -5.82
CA LYS A 40 -6.57 -19.78 -5.17
C LYS A 40 -6.59 -21.30 -5.18
N LYS A 41 -6.16 -21.90 -6.28
CA LYS A 41 -6.03 -23.35 -6.40
C LYS A 41 -5.00 -23.90 -5.42
N ASP A 42 -3.82 -23.29 -5.33
CA ASP A 42 -2.77 -23.67 -4.39
C ASP A 42 -3.24 -23.59 -2.94
N ILE A 43 -3.91 -22.48 -2.58
CA ILE A 43 -4.50 -22.33 -1.23
C ILE A 43 -5.48 -23.48 -0.94
N LEU A 44 -6.37 -23.79 -1.87
CA LEU A 44 -7.33 -24.90 -1.70
C LEU A 44 -6.63 -26.26 -1.58
N GLU A 45 -5.58 -26.49 -2.35
CA GLU A 45 -4.85 -27.76 -2.29
C GLU A 45 -4.09 -27.93 -0.97
N ASN A 46 -3.43 -26.87 -0.50
CA ASN A 46 -2.68 -26.89 0.74
C ASN A 46 -3.60 -26.96 1.99
N THR A 47 -4.83 -26.51 1.89
CA THR A 47 -5.80 -26.52 3.01
C THR A 47 -6.75 -27.72 3.01
N LYS A 48 -6.73 -28.58 2.00
CA LYS A 48 -7.67 -29.73 1.88
C LYS A 48 -7.80 -30.62 3.11
N LYS A 49 -6.71 -30.75 3.88
CA LYS A 49 -6.65 -31.62 5.08
C LYS A 49 -6.71 -30.85 6.39
N THR A 50 -6.90 -29.53 6.33
CA THR A 50 -6.94 -28.69 7.54
C THR A 50 -8.37 -28.53 8.05
N VAL A 51 -8.49 -28.28 9.34
CA VAL A 51 -9.74 -27.82 9.96
C VAL A 51 -10.03 -26.43 9.38
N GLY A 52 -11.22 -26.21 8.82
CA GLY A 52 -11.58 -24.93 8.19
C GLY A 52 -11.50 -24.90 6.67
N TYR A 53 -11.24 -26.04 5.99
CA TYR A 53 -11.23 -26.11 4.52
C TYR A 53 -12.51 -25.58 3.86
N LYS A 54 -13.66 -25.87 4.47
CA LYS A 54 -14.96 -25.41 3.97
C LYS A 54 -15.04 -23.88 3.99
N GLU A 55 -14.63 -23.27 5.08
CA GLU A 55 -14.62 -21.82 5.29
C GLU A 55 -13.65 -21.14 4.32
N VAL A 56 -12.47 -21.72 4.11
CA VAL A 56 -11.49 -21.22 3.12
C VAL A 56 -12.06 -21.23 1.71
N ARG A 57 -12.75 -22.32 1.32
CA ARG A 57 -13.38 -22.42 0.01
C ARG A 57 -14.51 -21.40 -0.17
N GLU A 58 -15.35 -21.22 0.83
CA GLU A 58 -16.43 -20.23 0.81
C GLU A 58 -15.87 -18.80 0.75
N ALA A 59 -14.79 -18.51 1.49
CA ALA A 59 -14.10 -17.22 1.44
C ALA A 59 -13.50 -16.93 0.05
N ILE A 60 -12.90 -17.92 -0.60
CA ILE A 60 -12.37 -17.78 -1.97
C ILE A 60 -13.49 -17.49 -2.97
N GLU A 61 -14.63 -18.17 -2.86
CA GLU A 61 -15.79 -17.93 -3.73
C GLU A 61 -16.36 -16.51 -3.51
N TYR A 62 -16.48 -16.08 -2.26
CA TYR A 62 -16.94 -14.73 -1.92
C TYR A 62 -15.98 -13.65 -2.41
N GLY A 63 -14.68 -13.91 -2.29
CA GLY A 63 -13.59 -12.99 -2.66
C GLY A 63 -13.13 -13.09 -4.12
N LYS A 64 -13.98 -13.49 -5.08
CA LYS A 64 -13.56 -13.75 -6.47
C LYS A 64 -12.82 -12.62 -7.16
N GLY A 65 -13.16 -11.38 -6.93
CA GLY A 65 -12.55 -10.21 -7.56
C GLY A 65 -11.40 -9.57 -6.78
N ILE A 66 -11.10 -10.08 -5.58
CA ILE A 66 -10.08 -9.47 -4.71
C ILE A 66 -8.68 -9.66 -5.32
N ARG A 67 -7.93 -8.55 -5.38
CA ARG A 67 -6.52 -8.49 -5.79
C ARG A 67 -5.70 -7.74 -4.75
N ILE A 68 -4.41 -8.06 -4.67
CA ILE A 68 -3.46 -7.34 -3.81
C ILE A 68 -2.90 -6.20 -4.63
N LEU A 69 -3.12 -4.97 -4.18
CA LEU A 69 -2.60 -3.78 -4.86
C LEU A 69 -1.07 -3.70 -4.69
N LYS A 70 -0.38 -3.42 -5.79
CA LYS A 70 1.07 -3.15 -5.77
C LYS A 70 1.31 -1.70 -5.39
N GLN A 71 1.29 -1.44 -4.11
CA GLN A 71 1.57 -0.12 -3.54
C GLN A 71 3.07 0.17 -3.49
N ASP A 72 3.43 1.44 -3.28
CA ASP A 72 4.81 1.83 -3.03
C ASP A 72 5.37 1.10 -1.80
N LYS A 73 6.59 0.57 -1.94
CA LYS A 73 7.20 -0.28 -0.89
C LYS A 73 7.50 0.52 0.38
N ILE A 74 7.97 1.77 0.23
CA ILE A 74 8.35 2.63 1.35
C ILE A 74 7.10 3.05 2.12
N GLU A 75 6.06 3.53 1.40
CA GLU A 75 4.77 3.87 1.99
C GLU A 75 4.17 2.68 2.73
N THR A 76 4.23 1.48 2.12
CA THR A 76 3.71 0.25 2.73
C THR A 76 4.43 -0.09 4.03
N ILE A 77 5.76 -0.05 4.06
CA ILE A 77 6.56 -0.36 5.28
C ILE A 77 6.30 0.66 6.38
N ILE A 78 6.32 1.95 6.05
CA ILE A 78 6.07 3.01 7.03
C ILE A 78 4.65 2.91 7.60
N SER A 79 3.65 2.69 6.74
CA SER A 79 2.25 2.51 7.15
C SER A 79 2.06 1.26 8.00
N PHE A 80 2.78 0.17 7.69
CA PHE A 80 2.77 -1.05 8.48
C PHE A 80 3.30 -0.79 9.90
N ILE A 81 4.45 -0.11 10.05
CA ILE A 81 4.99 0.26 11.36
C ILE A 81 4.01 1.15 12.14
N ILE A 82 3.36 2.11 11.48
CA ILE A 82 2.33 2.96 12.08
C ILE A 82 1.12 2.14 12.52
N SER A 83 0.80 1.05 11.81
CA SER A 83 -0.37 0.21 12.09
C SER A 83 -0.22 -0.66 13.34
N ALA A 84 1.00 -0.99 13.76
CA ALA A 84 1.26 -1.85 14.91
C ALA A 84 0.52 -1.37 16.16
N ASN A 85 -0.31 -2.23 16.76
CA ASN A 85 -1.14 -1.93 17.93
C ASN A 85 -1.93 -0.61 17.77
N ASN A 86 -2.66 -0.48 16.67
CA ASN A 86 -3.39 0.74 16.31
C ASN A 86 -4.74 0.40 15.66
N ASN A 87 -5.60 1.38 15.44
CA ASN A 87 -6.85 1.22 14.70
C ASN A 87 -6.85 2.01 13.39
N ILE A 88 -7.68 1.56 12.45
CA ILE A 88 -7.73 2.12 11.09
C ILE A 88 -7.90 3.64 11.07
N PRO A 89 -8.85 4.27 11.80
CA PRO A 89 -9.01 5.72 11.78
C PRO A 89 -7.75 6.49 12.23
N ARG A 90 -7.05 5.96 13.24
CA ARG A 90 -5.81 6.57 13.72
C ARG A 90 -4.64 6.37 12.75
N ILE A 91 -4.55 5.20 12.11
CA ILE A 91 -3.54 4.94 11.08
C ILE A 91 -3.72 5.93 9.94
N LYS A 92 -4.94 6.01 9.37
CA LYS A 92 -5.30 6.94 8.31
C LYS A 92 -4.90 8.38 8.66
N LYS A 93 -5.31 8.89 9.82
CA LYS A 93 -4.99 10.25 10.28
C LYS A 93 -3.48 10.52 10.35
N ARG A 94 -2.66 9.52 10.72
CA ARG A 94 -1.21 9.68 10.82
C ARG A 94 -0.53 9.69 9.45
N VAL A 95 -0.96 8.79 8.58
CA VAL A 95 -0.48 8.77 7.17
C VAL A 95 -0.87 10.06 6.47
N GLU A 96 -2.12 10.52 6.60
CA GLU A 96 -2.57 11.81 6.07
C GLU A 96 -1.78 12.99 6.63
N TYR A 97 -1.45 12.96 7.91
CA TYR A 97 -0.60 14.01 8.52
C TYR A 97 0.78 14.06 7.87
N LEU A 98 1.43 12.89 7.67
CA LEU A 98 2.73 12.83 7.01
C LEU A 98 2.65 13.34 5.57
N SER A 99 1.65 12.89 4.81
CA SER A 99 1.43 13.34 3.44
C SER A 99 1.20 14.86 3.37
N LYS A 100 0.33 15.39 4.20
CA LYS A 100 -0.02 16.82 4.19
C LYS A 100 1.14 17.75 4.60
N ASN A 101 1.99 17.33 5.54
CA ASN A 101 3.05 18.18 6.07
C ASN A 101 4.39 18.00 5.33
N PHE A 102 4.62 16.85 4.69
CA PHE A 102 5.90 16.49 4.12
C PHE A 102 5.83 15.95 2.68
N GLY A 103 4.64 15.70 2.17
CA GLY A 103 4.40 15.30 0.78
C GLY A 103 4.23 16.49 -0.15
N GLU A 104 4.13 16.20 -1.44
CA GLU A 104 3.86 17.20 -2.49
C GLU A 104 2.35 17.30 -2.70
N LYS A 105 1.80 18.51 -2.80
CA LYS A 105 0.38 18.71 -3.11
C LYS A 105 0.11 18.23 -4.54
N ILE A 106 -0.95 17.45 -4.72
CA ILE A 106 -1.41 17.01 -6.03
C ILE A 106 -2.48 18.00 -6.51
N GLU A 107 -2.22 18.64 -7.64
CA GLU A 107 -3.22 19.44 -8.34
C GLU A 107 -4.03 18.52 -9.25
N ILE A 108 -5.35 18.53 -9.08
CA ILE A 108 -6.28 17.76 -9.89
C ILE A 108 -6.99 18.70 -10.82
N ASP A 109 -6.94 18.42 -12.12
CA ASP A 109 -7.70 19.14 -13.13
C ASP A 109 -9.17 18.68 -13.11
N ASP A 110 -10.09 19.64 -13.11
CA ASP A 110 -11.54 19.39 -13.04
C ASP A 110 -12.11 18.67 -14.27
N GLU A 111 -11.44 18.81 -15.40
CA GLU A 111 -11.96 18.35 -16.69
C GLU A 111 -11.70 16.85 -16.96
N ILE A 112 -10.79 16.19 -16.21
CA ILE A 112 -10.34 14.84 -16.55
C ILE A 112 -11.37 13.75 -16.23
N PHE A 113 -12.25 13.95 -15.23
CA PHE A 113 -13.04 12.83 -14.69
C PHE A 113 -14.56 13.01 -14.69
N GLY A 114 -15.11 14.16 -15.04
CA GLY A 114 -16.56 14.40 -14.98
C GLY A 114 -17.18 14.21 -13.57
N ILE A 115 -16.36 13.93 -12.57
CA ILE A 115 -16.74 13.74 -11.17
C ILE A 115 -16.54 15.06 -10.45
N ASN A 116 -17.49 15.43 -9.59
CA ASN A 116 -17.32 16.57 -8.70
C ASN A 116 -16.27 16.22 -7.61
N LEU A 117 -15.01 16.48 -7.91
CA LEU A 117 -13.87 16.24 -7.01
C LEU A 117 -13.62 17.43 -6.06
N GLN A 118 -14.53 18.41 -5.98
CA GLN A 118 -14.34 19.59 -5.12
C GLN A 118 -14.06 19.21 -3.65
N GLU A 119 -14.66 18.14 -3.17
CA GLU A 119 -14.43 17.66 -1.81
C GLU A 119 -13.02 17.05 -1.60
N PHE A 120 -12.40 16.59 -2.67
CA PHE A 120 -11.05 15.98 -2.65
C PHE A 120 -9.93 16.97 -3.00
N LYS A 121 -10.22 18.06 -3.76
CA LYS A 121 -9.22 18.98 -4.31
C LYS A 121 -8.32 19.68 -3.31
N GLU A 122 -8.83 19.99 -2.14
CA GLU A 122 -8.12 20.86 -1.21
C GLU A 122 -7.04 20.12 -0.39
N ASN A 123 -7.03 18.78 -0.39
CA ASN A 123 -6.24 18.02 0.59
C ASN A 123 -5.58 16.74 0.05
N ILE A 124 -5.29 16.65 -1.24
CA ILE A 124 -4.57 15.49 -1.78
C ILE A 124 -3.09 15.79 -1.85
N TYR A 125 -2.31 14.94 -1.20
CA TYR A 125 -0.86 15.02 -1.14
C TYR A 125 -0.25 13.64 -1.41
N THR A 126 0.90 13.61 -2.07
CA THR A 126 1.68 12.37 -2.19
C THR A 126 2.18 11.94 -0.82
N PHE A 127 2.46 10.64 -0.65
CA PHE A 127 3.27 10.22 0.48
C PHE A 127 4.69 10.79 0.33
N PRO A 128 5.36 11.19 1.43
CA PRO A 128 6.68 11.81 1.34
C PRO A 128 7.72 10.85 0.77
N LYS A 129 8.56 11.33 -0.14
CA LYS A 129 9.68 10.59 -0.70
C LYS A 129 10.73 10.27 0.37
N ILE A 130 11.54 9.22 0.15
CA ILE A 130 12.55 8.77 1.12
C ILE A 130 13.57 9.88 1.46
N GLU A 131 13.90 10.76 0.50
CA GLU A 131 14.79 11.90 0.68
C GLU A 131 14.24 12.93 1.68
N ILE A 132 12.92 13.06 1.75
CA ILE A 132 12.23 13.94 2.71
C ILE A 132 12.11 13.22 4.05
N LEU A 133 11.60 11.98 4.05
CA LEU A 133 11.45 11.17 5.27
C LEU A 133 12.76 11.07 6.05
N SER A 134 13.89 10.91 5.36
CA SER A 134 15.21 10.78 5.98
C SER A 134 15.74 12.04 6.67
N LYS A 135 15.09 13.19 6.47
CA LYS A 135 15.40 14.43 7.16
C LYS A 135 14.54 14.67 8.39
N LEU A 136 13.47 13.87 8.56
CA LEU A 136 12.58 14.01 9.69
C LEU A 136 13.21 13.45 10.96
N THR A 137 12.96 14.16 12.06
CA THR A 137 13.39 13.80 13.39
C THR A 137 12.39 12.91 14.10
N GLU A 138 12.80 12.30 15.21
CA GLU A 138 11.86 11.57 16.09
C GLU A 138 10.72 12.48 16.57
N GLU A 139 10.98 13.76 16.78
CA GLU A 139 9.96 14.73 17.21
C GLU A 139 8.90 14.99 16.13
N ASP A 140 9.29 15.05 14.85
CA ASP A 140 8.36 15.19 13.73
C ASP A 140 7.38 14.00 13.67
N PHE A 141 7.88 12.79 13.86
CA PHE A 141 7.03 11.60 13.94
C PHE A 141 6.16 11.58 15.20
N LYS A 142 6.63 12.06 16.34
CA LYS A 142 5.79 12.22 17.54
C LYS A 142 4.66 13.21 17.31
N ASN A 143 4.93 14.32 16.61
CA ASN A 143 3.92 15.31 16.22
C ASN A 143 2.87 14.72 15.26
N ALA A 144 3.26 13.76 14.41
CA ALA A 144 2.33 12.95 13.62
C ALA A 144 1.50 11.96 14.47
N GLY A 145 1.73 11.90 15.77
CA GLY A 145 1.01 11.03 16.70
C GLY A 145 1.47 9.57 16.70
N THR A 146 2.68 9.26 16.21
CA THR A 146 3.18 7.88 16.13
C THR A 146 3.65 7.33 17.49
N GLY A 147 3.84 8.20 18.49
CA GLY A 147 4.22 7.83 19.85
C GLY A 147 5.54 7.05 19.91
N PHE A 148 5.54 5.91 20.58
CA PHE A 148 6.75 5.07 20.74
C PHE A 148 7.33 4.51 19.42
N ARG A 149 6.57 4.60 18.32
CA ARG A 149 7.01 4.15 16.99
C ARG A 149 7.94 5.16 16.31
N ALA A 150 7.97 6.41 16.78
CA ALA A 150 8.76 7.48 16.18
C ALA A 150 10.25 7.09 16.01
N LYS A 151 10.87 6.55 17.06
CA LYS A 151 12.26 6.07 17.01
C LYS A 151 12.44 4.94 15.99
N ARG A 152 11.52 3.97 15.94
CA ARG A 152 11.56 2.84 15.00
C ARG A 152 11.45 3.34 13.56
N LEU A 153 10.57 4.31 13.31
CA LEU A 153 10.42 4.92 11.98
C LEU A 153 11.72 5.58 11.52
N VAL A 154 12.38 6.36 12.37
CA VAL A 154 13.67 6.98 12.04
C VAL A 154 14.72 5.92 11.68
N CYS A 155 14.90 4.89 12.52
CA CYS A 155 15.86 3.82 12.28
C CYS A 155 15.56 3.05 10.99
N THR A 156 14.28 2.73 10.74
CA THR A 156 13.88 2.03 9.51
C THR A 156 14.09 2.89 8.27
N ILE A 157 13.73 4.17 8.31
CA ILE A 157 13.92 5.09 7.19
C ILE A 157 15.41 5.22 6.84
N GLU A 158 16.29 5.27 7.83
CA GLU A 158 17.74 5.29 7.58
C GLU A 158 18.20 4.03 6.84
N LYS A 159 17.74 2.84 7.25
CA LYS A 159 18.02 1.58 6.54
C LYS A 159 17.48 1.58 5.11
N LEU A 160 16.24 2.04 4.92
CA LEU A 160 15.60 2.12 3.59
C LEU A 160 16.36 3.07 2.66
N LYS A 161 16.79 4.24 3.16
CA LYS A 161 17.60 5.20 2.40
C LYS A 161 18.95 4.63 1.98
N ASN A 162 19.53 3.75 2.78
CA ASN A 162 20.81 3.10 2.50
C ASN A 162 20.67 1.83 1.64
N GLY A 163 19.58 1.69 0.86
CA GLY A 163 19.43 0.63 -0.13
C GLY A 163 18.95 -0.70 0.41
N PHE A 164 18.32 -0.74 1.57
CA PHE A 164 17.84 -1.99 2.18
C PHE A 164 16.92 -2.82 1.26
N LEU A 165 16.19 -2.16 0.35
CA LEU A 165 15.25 -2.82 -0.58
C LEU A 165 15.83 -3.11 -1.96
N GLU A 166 17.06 -2.68 -2.27
CA GLU A 166 17.64 -2.76 -3.61
C GLU A 166 17.89 -4.21 -4.06
N ASP A 167 18.18 -5.11 -3.13
CA ASP A 167 18.56 -6.50 -3.40
C ASP A 167 17.44 -7.52 -3.15
N LEU A 168 16.16 -7.10 -3.17
CA LEU A 168 15.06 -8.03 -2.86
C LEU A 168 14.61 -8.90 -4.04
N GLU A 169 15.06 -8.62 -5.26
CA GLU A 169 14.71 -9.41 -6.43
C GLU A 169 15.43 -10.78 -6.40
N GLY A 170 14.64 -11.86 -6.45
CA GLY A 170 15.16 -13.22 -6.48
C GLY A 170 15.20 -13.93 -5.12
N PHE A 171 14.80 -13.26 -4.04
CA PHE A 171 14.66 -13.90 -2.72
C PHE A 171 13.41 -14.78 -2.67
N SER A 172 13.52 -15.92 -1.97
CA SER A 172 12.35 -16.70 -1.56
C SER A 172 11.50 -15.94 -0.53
N ASP A 173 10.28 -16.40 -0.29
CA ASP A 173 9.39 -15.78 0.70
C ASP A 173 9.99 -15.84 2.12
N GLU A 174 10.72 -16.92 2.45
CA GLU A 174 11.42 -17.09 3.71
C GLU A 174 12.58 -16.10 3.86
N GLU A 175 13.40 -15.94 2.83
CA GLU A 175 14.51 -14.97 2.81
C GLU A 175 14.01 -13.52 2.90
N LEU A 176 12.90 -13.21 2.20
CA LEU A 176 12.25 -11.91 2.30
C LEU A 176 11.74 -11.65 3.72
N PHE A 177 11.11 -12.63 4.35
CA PHE A 177 10.64 -12.51 5.72
C PHE A 177 11.81 -12.26 6.68
N GLU A 178 12.87 -13.07 6.62
CA GLU A 178 14.05 -12.91 7.46
C GLU A 178 14.69 -11.52 7.28
N LYS A 179 14.73 -11.01 6.05
CA LYS A 179 15.25 -9.67 5.77
C LYS A 179 14.33 -8.58 6.32
N LEU A 180 13.03 -8.67 6.10
CA LEU A 180 12.09 -7.62 6.52
C LEU A 180 12.00 -7.48 8.05
N VAL A 181 12.12 -8.56 8.82
CA VAL A 181 12.11 -8.48 10.28
C VAL A 181 13.37 -7.82 10.88
N LEU A 182 14.40 -7.54 10.08
CA LEU A 182 15.53 -6.71 10.49
C LEU A 182 15.21 -5.21 10.55
N LEU A 183 14.07 -4.80 9.98
CA LEU A 183 13.60 -3.43 10.09
C LEU A 183 12.99 -3.18 11.47
N ASP A 184 13.29 -2.02 12.05
CA ASP A 184 12.83 -1.66 13.38
C ASP A 184 11.31 -1.41 13.38
N GLY A 185 10.56 -2.33 13.93
CA GLY A 185 9.11 -2.22 14.08
C GLY A 185 8.28 -3.02 13.08
N VAL A 186 8.94 -3.81 12.24
CA VAL A 186 8.34 -4.85 11.40
C VAL A 186 8.28 -6.17 12.16
#